data_7a7d2aeb47680078f99f4784223f9418
#
_entry.id   7a7d2aeb47680078f99f4784223f9418
#
_cell.length_a   1.000
_cell.length_b   1.000
_cell.length_c   1.000
_cell.angle_alpha   90.00
_cell.angle_beta   90.00
_cell.angle_gamma   90.00
#
_symmetry.space_group_name_H-M   'P 1'
#
loop_
_entity.id
_entity.type
_entity.pdbx_description
1 polymer ?
#
loop_
_entity_poly.entity_id
_entity_poly.type
_entity_poly.pdbx_seq_one_letter_code
_entity_poly.pdbx_strand_id
1 'polypeptide(L)' 'MAAVFVGIDVSKEHLDVHVRPSGEFFQVNRDEEGLEELGRRLASVQPAVVALEATGGYESIVA' A
#
# COMPACT_ATOMS: atom_id res chain seq x y z
N MET A 1 11.79 17.54 -8.11
CA MET A 1 10.64 16.66 -8.14
C MET A 1 10.88 15.44 -7.34
N ALA A 2 10.06 15.19 -6.36
CA ALA A 2 10.27 14.07 -5.46
C ALA A 2 9.50 12.86 -5.96
N ALA A 3 10.13 11.69 -5.94
CA ALA A 3 9.45 10.47 -6.26
C ALA A 3 8.50 10.11 -5.11
N VAL A 4 7.38 9.50 -5.46
CA VAL A 4 6.41 9.07 -4.47
C VAL A 4 6.61 7.58 -4.20
N PHE A 5 6.73 7.25 -2.93
CA PHE A 5 6.87 5.86 -2.49
C PHE A 5 5.66 5.48 -1.67
N VAL A 6 5.13 4.31 -1.95
CA VAL A 6 3.97 3.80 -1.22
C VAL A 6 4.38 2.49 -0.56
N GLY A 7 4.21 2.42 0.76
CA GLY A 7 4.43 1.19 1.50
C GLY A 7 3.10 0.65 1.98
N ILE A 8 2.84 -0.62 1.72
CA ILE A 8 1.60 -1.26 2.10
C ILE A 8 1.90 -2.42 3.04
N ASP A 9 1.35 -2.31 4.23
CA ASP A 9 1.48 -3.34 5.26
C ASP A 9 0.25 -4.22 5.19
N VAL A 10 0.42 -5.48 4.84
CA VAL A 10 -0.70 -6.39 4.67
C VAL A 10 -0.95 -7.11 5.98
N SER A 11 -2.12 -6.93 6.54
CA SER A 11 -2.50 -7.67 7.71
C SER A 11 -3.70 -8.56 7.38
N LYS A 12 -4.22 -9.22 8.40
CA LYS A 12 -5.19 -10.27 8.18
C LYS A 12 -6.48 -9.76 7.57
N GLU A 13 -6.90 -8.56 7.98
CA GLU A 13 -8.20 -8.05 7.57
C GLU A 13 -8.14 -6.71 6.88
N HIS A 14 -6.97 -6.10 6.82
CA HIS A 14 -6.88 -4.78 6.23
C HIS A 14 -5.48 -4.52 5.72
N LEU A 15 -5.36 -3.43 4.98
CA LEU A 15 -4.10 -2.98 4.43
C LEU A 15 -3.83 -1.58 4.96
N ASP A 16 -2.64 -1.39 5.51
CA ASP A 16 -2.21 -0.07 5.96
C ASP A 16 -1.31 0.52 4.90
N VAL A 17 -1.66 1.70 4.40
CA VAL A 17 -0.98 2.31 3.29
C VAL A 17 -0.31 3.59 3.75
N HIS A 18 1.00 3.69 3.50
CA HIS A 18 1.79 4.86 3.82
C HIS A 18 2.33 5.47 2.55
N VAL A 19 2.16 6.75 2.40
CA VAL A 19 2.61 7.47 1.22
C VAL A 19 3.69 8.46 1.62
N ARG A 20 4.80 8.42 0.92
CA ARG A 20 5.92 9.31 1.21
C ARG A 20 6.31 10.05 -0.05
N PRO A 21 6.78 11.26 0.03
CA PRO A 21 7.16 12.00 1.25
C PRO A 21 6.02 12.77 1.91
N SER A 22 4.81 12.72 1.35
CA SER A 22 3.72 13.51 1.90
C SER A 22 3.36 13.10 3.33
N GLY A 23 3.62 11.85 3.68
CA GLY A 23 3.29 11.37 5.01
C GLY A 23 1.84 10.95 5.15
N GLU A 24 1.13 10.80 4.06
CA GLU A 24 -0.25 10.35 4.14
C GLU A 24 -0.32 8.90 4.59
N PHE A 25 -1.37 8.62 5.32
CA PHE A 25 -1.61 7.28 5.80
C PHE A 25 -3.09 7.00 5.73
N PHE A 26 -3.45 5.85 5.20
CA PHE A 26 -4.84 5.42 5.22
C PHE A 26 -4.88 3.90 5.28
N GLN A 27 -6.05 3.39 5.62
CA GLN A 27 -6.27 1.97 5.79
C GLN A 27 -7.47 1.57 4.95
N VAL A 28 -7.36 0.45 4.26
CA VAL A 28 -8.47 -0.09 3.49
C VAL A 28 -8.69 -1.52 3.92
N ASN A 29 -9.92 -2.01 3.74
CA ASN A 29 -10.22 -3.39 4.05
C ASN A 29 -9.58 -4.31 3.03
N ARG A 30 -9.31 -5.53 3.48
CA ARG A 30 -8.71 -6.52 2.58
C ARG A 30 -9.81 -7.29 1.89
N ASP A 31 -10.59 -6.59 1.07
CA ASP A 31 -11.66 -7.18 0.28
C ASP A 31 -11.70 -6.47 -1.06
N GLU A 32 -12.67 -6.84 -1.88
CA GLU A 32 -12.74 -6.28 -3.22
C GLU A 32 -12.91 -4.78 -3.21
N GLU A 33 -13.78 -4.29 -2.32
CA GLU A 33 -14.00 -2.85 -2.25
C GLU A 33 -12.75 -2.12 -1.80
N GLY A 34 -12.08 -2.66 -0.80
CA GLY A 34 -10.86 -2.03 -0.30
C GLY A 34 -9.78 -2.01 -1.35
N LEU A 35 -9.64 -3.11 -2.10
CA LEU A 35 -8.64 -3.18 -3.13
C LEU A 35 -8.95 -2.23 -4.27
N GLU A 36 -10.22 -2.06 -4.60
CA GLU A 36 -10.60 -1.10 -5.63
C GLU A 36 -10.28 0.31 -5.20
N GLU A 37 -10.58 0.63 -3.96
CA GLU A 37 -10.26 1.96 -3.46
C GLU A 37 -8.76 2.19 -3.45
N LEU A 38 -8.00 1.20 -3.04
CA LEU A 38 -6.54 1.30 -3.04
C LEU A 38 -6.02 1.57 -4.45
N GLY A 39 -6.52 0.82 -5.42
CA GLY A 39 -6.09 1.01 -6.79
C GLY A 39 -6.41 2.41 -7.30
N ARG A 40 -7.58 2.91 -6.95
CA ARG A 40 -7.99 4.24 -7.38
C ARG A 40 -7.09 5.30 -6.76
N ARG A 41 -6.77 5.15 -5.48
CA ARG A 41 -5.90 6.11 -4.81
C ARG A 41 -4.49 6.06 -5.34
N LEU A 42 -4.00 4.86 -5.63
CA LEU A 42 -2.65 4.72 -6.18
C LEU A 42 -2.58 5.31 -7.58
N ALA A 43 -3.63 5.15 -8.37
CA ALA A 43 -3.66 5.75 -9.70
C ALA A 43 -3.60 7.26 -9.62
N SER A 44 -4.22 7.84 -8.61
CA SER A 44 -4.19 9.29 -8.41
C SER A 44 -2.82 9.77 -8.00
N VAL A 45 -2.13 8.99 -7.19
CA VAL A 45 -0.82 9.39 -6.66
C VAL A 45 0.30 9.12 -7.66
N GLN A 46 0.14 8.11 -8.48
CA GLN A 46 1.14 7.71 -9.48
C GLN A 46 2.49 7.46 -8.82
N PRO A 47 2.56 6.47 -7.93
CA PRO A 47 3.81 6.25 -7.19
C PRO A 47 4.89 5.68 -8.08
N ALA A 48 6.12 6.06 -7.80
CA ALA A 48 7.27 5.50 -8.49
C ALA A 48 7.56 4.09 -8.01
N VAL A 49 7.31 3.83 -6.74
CA VAL A 49 7.59 2.53 -6.14
C VAL A 49 6.45 2.19 -5.19
N VAL A 50 5.98 0.95 -5.27
CA VAL A 50 5.01 0.43 -4.33
C VAL A 50 5.61 -0.81 -3.69
N ALA A 51 5.78 -0.79 -2.38
CA ALA A 51 6.35 -1.90 -1.64
C ALA A 51 5.27 -2.55 -0.80
N LEU A 52 5.22 -3.87 -0.88
CA LEU A 52 4.28 -4.64 -0.10
C LEU A 52 5.02 -5.40 0.99
N GLU A 53 4.53 -5.30 2.20
CA GLU A 53 5.10 -6.04 3.31
C GLU A 53 4.00 -6.79 4.00
N ALA A 54 4.25 -8.06 4.28
CA ALA A 54 3.28 -8.87 4.98
C ALA A 54 3.82 -9.19 6.37
N THR A 55 3.01 -8.91 7.37
CA THR A 55 3.36 -9.34 8.71
C THR A 55 3.15 -10.84 8.79
N GLY A 56 3.93 -11.50 9.61
CA GLY A 56 3.76 -12.93 9.80
C GLY A 56 4.70 -13.79 8.99
N GLY A 57 5.73 -13.23 8.39
CA GLY A 57 6.78 -14.02 7.82
C GLY A 57 6.58 -14.44 6.38
N TYR A 58 5.88 -13.67 5.61
CA TYR A 58 5.67 -14.00 4.21
C TYR A 58 6.55 -13.20 3.27
N GLU A 59 7.56 -12.61 3.78
CA GLU A 59 8.39 -11.71 3.01
C GLU A 59 9.08 -12.42 1.86
N SER A 60 9.30 -13.71 1.98
CA SER A 60 10.03 -14.43 0.96
C SER A 60 9.27 -14.54 -0.35
N ILE A 61 7.99 -14.29 -0.33
CA ILE A 61 7.18 -14.49 -1.50
C ILE A 61 7.45 -13.44 -2.55
N VAL A 62 7.90 -12.32 -2.12
CA VAL A 62 7.96 -11.16 -2.99
C VAL A 62 9.10 -11.21 -3.97
N ALA A 63 9.97 -12.09 -3.79
CA ALA A 63 11.17 -12.18 -4.61
C ALA A 63 10.91 -12.02 -6.10
#